data_26182487fc97848f0fb9f2902ba993a5
#
_entry.id   26182487fc97848f0fb9f2902ba993a5
#
_cell.length_a   1.000
_cell.length_b   1.000
_cell.length_c   1.000
_cell.angle_alpha   90.00
_cell.angle_beta   90.00
_cell.angle_gamma   90.00
#
_symmetry.space_group_name_H-M   'P 1'
#
loop_
_entity.id
_entity.type
_entity.pdbx_description
1 polymer ?
#
loop_
_entity_poly.entity_id
_entity_poly.type
_entity_poly.pdbx_seq_one_letter_code
_entity_poly.pdbx_strand_id
1 'polypeptide(L)'
;AQATIDETCAASTIILLSPDLKEELPVLYLRVRDAAQKRKARIVEFSSRDSGLSPYAWRTVGFEPGHQAQVVRETLTSAEMKEQLGRGQVVVVVGRPNLAENEVFTLQALAEVFGVVPNAKVLPVLRRGNVRGAVAAGLTPQNNSGDAIDILNAAAAGKIECLILLGADPMSDVADAGLVQRALAQVKNLISIDTFVNSSNRNADIVLPAAAYGEKNGTTTNLEGRVSNVVQKITPRGTSRPDWMIATELSIALGVDIGVSSLEDLNQKLVSSVPAFAPSADAKSTHGDGVLMTRETPVTISGSPTKAVDRNAYNYRLIVSRTMYDTAQSTVASPSLVGIINDSAIYVHPLDLARIGVVEGTNVRVGAEGTNVVIAIRAHNGVHRGTAWLPFNHTGVDVRPLLNIAGDVVDVRIEPIK
;
A
#
# COMPACT_ATOMS: atom_id res chain seq x y z
N ALA A 1 -2.35 7.55 -19.79
CA ALA A 1 -0.97 8.02 -19.58
C ALA A 1 -0.72 8.29 -18.10
N GLN A 2 0.53 8.16 -17.63
CA GLN A 2 0.90 8.44 -16.25
C GLN A 2 1.03 9.96 -16.01
N ALA A 3 0.56 10.45 -14.84
CA ALA A 3 0.76 11.80 -14.37
C ALA A 3 2.00 11.92 -13.48
N THR A 4 2.63 13.08 -13.48
CA THR A 4 3.54 13.50 -12.41
C THR A 4 2.75 14.09 -11.24
N ILE A 5 3.45 14.30 -10.12
CA ILE A 5 2.86 14.98 -8.95
C ILE A 5 2.49 16.42 -9.31
N ASP A 6 3.33 17.11 -10.09
CA ASP A 6 3.06 18.48 -10.53
C ASP A 6 1.89 18.56 -11.50
N GLU A 7 1.79 17.64 -12.47
CA GLU A 7 0.64 17.53 -13.36
C GLU A 7 -0.66 17.25 -12.58
N THR A 8 -0.57 16.41 -11.55
CA THR A 8 -1.71 16.13 -10.66
C THR A 8 -2.17 17.40 -9.95
N CYS A 9 -1.23 18.15 -9.39
CA CYS A 9 -1.55 19.39 -8.66
C CYS A 9 -1.97 20.56 -9.59
N ALA A 10 -1.68 20.48 -10.89
CA ALA A 10 -2.09 21.44 -11.91
C ALA A 10 -3.40 21.05 -12.62
N ALA A 11 -3.93 19.87 -12.38
CA ALA A 11 -5.13 19.37 -13.03
C ALA A 11 -6.37 20.19 -12.66
N SER A 12 -7.31 20.32 -13.59
CA SER A 12 -8.61 20.95 -13.35
C SER A 12 -9.49 20.08 -12.46
N THR A 13 -9.38 18.77 -12.59
CA THR A 13 -10.10 17.79 -11.78
C THR A 13 -9.16 16.68 -11.32
N ILE A 14 -9.19 16.41 -10.02
CA ILE A 14 -8.46 15.28 -9.39
C ILE A 14 -9.48 14.28 -8.89
N ILE A 15 -9.50 13.09 -9.48
CA ILE A 15 -10.35 11.98 -9.02
C ILE A 15 -9.54 11.13 -8.04
N LEU A 16 -10.07 10.88 -6.86
CA LEU A 16 -9.44 10.03 -5.84
C LEU A 16 -10.13 8.66 -5.80
N LEU A 17 -9.40 7.62 -6.20
CA LEU A 17 -9.69 6.20 -6.02
C LEU A 17 -8.54 5.60 -5.19
N SER A 18 -8.27 6.17 -4.03
CA SER A 18 -7.03 5.94 -3.29
C SER A 18 -7.26 5.75 -1.81
N PRO A 19 -6.30 5.21 -1.07
CA PRO A 19 -6.33 5.26 0.39
C PRO A 19 -6.32 6.72 0.87
N ASP A 20 -6.56 6.89 2.17
CA ASP A 20 -6.45 8.21 2.79
C ASP A 20 -5.02 8.75 2.66
N LEU A 21 -4.82 9.72 1.76
CA LEU A 21 -3.51 10.30 1.50
C LEU A 21 -2.91 10.98 2.73
N LYS A 22 -3.73 11.49 3.66
CA LYS A 22 -3.26 12.08 4.90
C LYS A 22 -2.53 11.04 5.76
N GLU A 23 -3.04 9.83 5.77
CA GLU A 23 -2.51 8.74 6.57
C GLU A 23 -1.32 8.02 5.89
N GLU A 24 -1.39 7.80 4.58
CA GLU A 24 -0.39 6.97 3.89
C GLU A 24 0.68 7.77 3.13
N LEU A 25 0.34 8.95 2.61
CA LEU A 25 1.22 9.78 1.79
C LEU A 25 1.08 11.28 2.16
N PRO A 26 1.45 11.68 3.38
CA PRO A 26 1.12 13.00 3.94
C PRO A 26 1.68 14.17 3.12
N VAL A 27 2.82 14.02 2.47
CA VAL A 27 3.38 15.07 1.60
C VAL A 27 2.52 15.26 0.34
N LEU A 28 2.06 14.17 -0.29
CA LEU A 28 1.13 14.25 -1.42
C LEU A 28 -0.22 14.83 -0.98
N TYR A 29 -0.73 14.43 0.20
CA TYR A 29 -1.93 15.02 0.79
C TYR A 29 -1.83 16.55 0.87
N LEU A 30 -0.73 17.09 1.42
CA LEU A 30 -0.53 18.54 1.55
C LEU A 30 -0.54 19.22 0.18
N ARG A 31 0.06 18.63 -0.83
CA ARG A 31 0.11 19.17 -2.20
C ARG A 31 -1.25 19.14 -2.89
N VAL A 32 -2.01 18.05 -2.76
CA VAL A 32 -3.36 17.93 -3.34
C VAL A 32 -4.34 18.89 -2.62
N ARG A 33 -4.23 19.00 -1.30
CA ARG A 33 -5.01 19.99 -0.52
C ARG A 33 -4.72 21.42 -0.97
N ASP A 34 -3.44 21.78 -1.15
CA ASP A 34 -3.03 23.10 -1.62
C ASP A 34 -3.56 23.37 -3.04
N ALA A 35 -3.55 22.38 -3.92
CA ALA A 35 -4.12 22.47 -5.26
C ALA A 35 -5.63 22.80 -5.22
N ALA A 36 -6.38 22.18 -4.33
CA ALA A 36 -7.81 22.47 -4.15
C ALA A 36 -8.04 23.88 -3.60
N GLN A 37 -7.30 24.27 -2.55
CA GLN A 37 -7.52 25.54 -1.85
C GLN A 37 -7.01 26.76 -2.64
N LYS A 38 -5.81 26.69 -3.21
CA LYS A 38 -5.15 27.84 -3.86
C LYS A 38 -5.27 27.85 -5.38
N ARG A 39 -5.28 26.67 -6.02
CA ARG A 39 -5.28 26.53 -7.48
C ARG A 39 -6.67 26.25 -8.06
N LYS A 40 -7.68 26.08 -7.19
CA LYS A 40 -9.08 25.79 -7.55
C LYS A 40 -9.26 24.46 -8.30
N ALA A 41 -8.34 23.52 -8.14
CA ALA A 41 -8.53 22.15 -8.61
C ALA A 41 -9.75 21.55 -7.91
N ARG A 42 -10.66 20.90 -8.64
CA ARG A 42 -11.82 20.23 -8.05
C ARG A 42 -11.48 18.80 -7.73
N ILE A 43 -11.54 18.45 -6.46
CA ILE A 43 -11.36 17.07 -6.01
C ILE A 43 -12.72 16.37 -6.06
N VAL A 44 -12.78 15.24 -6.74
CA VAL A 44 -13.90 14.28 -6.71
C VAL A 44 -13.39 13.05 -5.98
N GLU A 45 -13.84 12.86 -4.76
CA GLU A 45 -13.40 11.77 -3.90
C GLU A 45 -14.43 10.65 -3.89
N PHE A 46 -13.99 9.43 -4.19
CA PHE A 46 -14.75 8.21 -3.98
C PHE A 46 -14.14 7.47 -2.79
N SER A 47 -14.88 7.37 -1.71
CA SER A 47 -14.35 6.78 -0.48
C SER A 47 -15.43 6.02 0.29
N SER A 48 -15.06 4.90 0.89
CA SER A 48 -15.95 4.11 1.76
C SER A 48 -16.05 4.69 3.19
N ARG A 49 -15.20 5.67 3.52
CA ARG A 49 -15.27 6.50 4.73
C ARG A 49 -14.68 7.87 4.44
N ASP A 50 -15.01 8.87 5.23
CA ASP A 50 -14.37 10.19 5.09
C ASP A 50 -12.85 10.08 5.27
N SER A 51 -12.12 10.82 4.42
CA SER A 51 -10.66 10.92 4.46
C SER A 51 -10.20 12.32 4.90
N GLY A 52 -8.90 12.48 5.04
CA GLY A 52 -8.30 13.80 5.29
C GLY A 52 -8.56 14.84 4.19
N LEU A 53 -8.93 14.42 2.96
CA LEU A 53 -9.26 15.30 1.84
C LEU A 53 -10.74 15.60 1.71
N SER A 54 -11.66 14.85 2.33
CA SER A 54 -13.10 15.06 2.24
C SER A 54 -13.54 16.52 2.55
N PRO A 55 -12.96 17.22 3.56
CA PRO A 55 -13.30 18.62 3.83
C PRO A 55 -12.88 19.60 2.72
N TYR A 56 -11.99 19.20 1.81
CA TYR A 56 -11.47 20.03 0.71
C TYR A 56 -12.00 19.56 -0.65
N ALA A 57 -12.73 18.46 -0.68
CA ALA A 57 -13.30 17.91 -1.90
C ALA A 57 -14.46 18.80 -2.40
N TRP A 58 -14.50 19.04 -3.71
CA TRP A 58 -15.66 19.62 -4.35
C TRP A 58 -16.87 18.70 -4.26
N ARG A 59 -16.62 17.37 -4.32
CA ARG A 59 -17.61 16.33 -4.14
C ARG A 59 -17.00 15.11 -3.51
N THR A 60 -17.55 14.65 -2.39
CA THR A 60 -17.27 13.34 -1.79
C THR A 60 -18.45 12.42 -2.09
N VAL A 61 -18.16 11.25 -2.61
CA VAL A 61 -19.13 10.23 -2.98
C VAL A 61 -18.83 8.97 -2.18
N GLY A 62 -19.72 8.66 -1.24
CA GLY A 62 -19.63 7.45 -0.42
C GLY A 62 -20.03 6.22 -1.19
N PHE A 63 -19.35 5.10 -0.95
CA PHE A 63 -19.74 3.80 -1.46
C PHE A 63 -19.53 2.70 -0.42
N GLU A 64 -20.30 1.63 -0.53
CA GLU A 64 -20.07 0.41 0.23
C GLU A 64 -19.00 -0.42 -0.52
N PRO A 65 -17.95 -0.97 0.16
CA PRO A 65 -16.95 -1.82 -0.49
C PRO A 65 -17.60 -2.90 -1.36
N GLY A 66 -17.05 -3.13 -2.55
CA GLY A 66 -17.63 -3.97 -3.59
C GLY A 66 -18.51 -3.25 -4.61
N HIS A 67 -18.92 -1.99 -4.35
CA HIS A 67 -19.79 -1.22 -5.24
C HIS A 67 -19.09 -0.03 -5.91
N GLN A 68 -17.77 0.10 -5.73
CA GLN A 68 -17.01 1.27 -6.18
C GLN A 68 -17.21 1.58 -7.67
N ALA A 69 -17.07 0.58 -8.54
CA ALA A 69 -17.16 0.77 -9.99
C ALA A 69 -18.55 1.27 -10.43
N GLN A 70 -19.62 0.70 -9.84
CA GLN A 70 -20.99 1.14 -10.12
C GLN A 70 -21.19 2.61 -9.74
N VAL A 71 -20.78 2.98 -8.51
CA VAL A 71 -20.95 4.35 -7.99
C VAL A 71 -20.13 5.35 -8.79
N VAL A 72 -18.92 4.98 -9.22
CA VAL A 72 -18.08 5.79 -10.11
C VAL A 72 -18.78 6.02 -11.43
N ARG A 73 -19.28 4.98 -12.09
CA ARG A 73 -20.01 5.07 -13.37
C ARG A 73 -21.22 6.01 -13.25
N GLU A 74 -22.08 5.79 -12.26
CA GLU A 74 -23.30 6.57 -12.04
C GLU A 74 -22.97 8.05 -11.80
N THR A 75 -21.93 8.32 -10.99
CA THR A 75 -21.51 9.69 -10.67
C THR A 75 -20.94 10.40 -11.89
N LEU A 76 -20.01 9.77 -12.62
CA LEU A 76 -19.29 10.41 -13.72
C LEU A 76 -20.17 10.63 -14.96
N THR A 77 -21.28 9.90 -15.10
CA THR A 77 -22.23 10.06 -16.21
C THR A 77 -23.24 11.18 -16.00
N SER A 78 -23.31 11.78 -14.79
CA SER A 78 -24.21 12.91 -14.51
C SER A 78 -23.83 14.16 -15.34
N ALA A 79 -24.82 14.99 -15.68
CA ALA A 79 -24.61 16.17 -16.50
C ALA A 79 -23.61 17.17 -15.87
N GLU A 80 -23.76 17.42 -14.56
CA GLU A 80 -22.87 18.29 -13.80
C GLU A 80 -21.42 17.78 -13.83
N MET A 81 -21.24 16.47 -13.65
CA MET A 81 -19.90 15.88 -13.65
C MET A 81 -19.27 15.91 -15.04
N LYS A 82 -20.04 15.60 -16.10
CA LYS A 82 -19.55 15.68 -17.48
C LYS A 82 -19.09 17.09 -17.84
N GLU A 83 -19.83 18.12 -17.42
CA GLU A 83 -19.41 19.52 -17.59
C GLU A 83 -18.09 19.79 -16.86
N GLN A 84 -17.96 19.33 -15.61
CA GLN A 84 -16.72 19.52 -14.85
C GLN A 84 -15.53 18.81 -15.47
N LEU A 85 -15.71 17.57 -15.90
CA LEU A 85 -14.65 16.77 -16.53
C LEU A 85 -14.19 17.34 -17.87
N GLY A 86 -15.08 18.09 -18.57
CA GLY A 86 -14.77 18.79 -19.81
C GLY A 86 -13.96 20.08 -19.65
N ARG A 87 -13.74 20.57 -18.42
CA ARG A 87 -13.08 21.87 -18.17
C ARG A 87 -11.55 21.86 -18.32
N GLY A 88 -10.92 20.69 -18.44
CA GLY A 88 -9.47 20.58 -18.64
C GLY A 88 -8.91 19.24 -18.23
N GLN A 89 -7.64 19.20 -17.87
CA GLN A 89 -6.95 17.95 -17.56
C GLN A 89 -7.58 17.29 -16.32
N VAL A 90 -7.87 16.00 -16.48
CA VAL A 90 -8.31 15.11 -15.40
C VAL A 90 -7.16 14.19 -15.02
N VAL A 91 -6.89 14.08 -13.72
CA VAL A 91 -5.92 13.12 -13.17
C VAL A 91 -6.61 12.24 -12.15
N VAL A 92 -6.39 10.93 -12.25
CA VAL A 92 -6.85 9.94 -11.28
C VAL A 92 -5.70 9.55 -10.37
N VAL A 93 -5.86 9.76 -9.08
CA VAL A 93 -4.97 9.25 -8.05
C VAL A 93 -5.53 7.90 -7.62
N VAL A 94 -4.79 6.82 -7.84
CA VAL A 94 -5.29 5.46 -7.64
C VAL A 94 -4.36 4.64 -6.75
N GLY A 95 -4.95 3.90 -5.82
CA GLY A 95 -4.26 2.96 -4.92
C GLY A 95 -5.29 2.07 -4.21
N ARG A 96 -4.83 1.13 -3.39
CA ARG A 96 -5.71 0.22 -2.66
C ARG A 96 -6.30 0.89 -1.41
N PRO A 97 -7.59 1.28 -1.41
CA PRO A 97 -8.18 2.03 -0.29
C PRO A 97 -8.58 1.14 0.88
N ASN A 98 -8.82 -0.16 0.65
CA ASN A 98 -9.32 -1.10 1.63
C ASN A 98 -8.59 -2.44 1.54
N LEU A 99 -7.99 -2.90 2.64
CA LEU A 99 -7.29 -4.19 2.72
C LEU A 99 -8.25 -5.37 2.86
N ALA A 100 -9.50 -5.11 3.26
CA ALA A 100 -10.57 -6.10 3.37
C ALA A 100 -11.39 -6.24 2.08
N GLU A 101 -10.84 -5.80 0.95
CA GLU A 101 -11.48 -5.83 -0.36
C GLU A 101 -10.46 -6.23 -1.42
N ASN A 102 -10.90 -6.99 -2.42
CA ASN A 102 -10.07 -7.36 -3.55
C ASN A 102 -9.76 -6.11 -4.39
N GLU A 103 -8.49 -5.94 -4.77
CA GLU A 103 -8.01 -4.80 -5.57
C GLU A 103 -8.68 -4.70 -6.94
N VAL A 104 -9.27 -5.77 -7.45
CA VAL A 104 -10.01 -5.78 -8.71
C VAL A 104 -11.11 -4.72 -8.74
N PHE A 105 -11.77 -4.43 -7.62
CA PHE A 105 -12.81 -3.40 -7.57
C PHE A 105 -12.27 -1.99 -7.83
N THR A 106 -11.07 -1.68 -7.32
CA THR A 106 -10.41 -0.40 -7.61
C THR A 106 -10.01 -0.30 -9.08
N LEU A 107 -9.50 -1.39 -9.68
CA LEU A 107 -9.16 -1.44 -11.11
C LEU A 107 -10.39 -1.31 -11.99
N GLN A 108 -11.50 -1.92 -11.63
CA GLN A 108 -12.79 -1.75 -12.32
C GLN A 108 -13.31 -0.32 -12.23
N ALA A 109 -13.22 0.31 -11.05
CA ALA A 109 -13.57 1.71 -10.88
C ALA A 109 -12.71 2.64 -11.74
N LEU A 110 -11.41 2.35 -11.84
CA LEU A 110 -10.50 3.07 -12.74
C LEU A 110 -10.88 2.87 -14.21
N ALA A 111 -11.28 1.67 -14.62
CA ALA A 111 -11.78 1.40 -15.98
C ALA A 111 -13.04 2.22 -16.30
N GLU A 112 -13.97 2.37 -15.35
CA GLU A 112 -15.13 3.25 -15.53
C GLU A 112 -14.75 4.72 -15.73
N VAL A 113 -13.71 5.20 -15.03
CA VAL A 113 -13.21 6.56 -15.29
C VAL A 113 -12.70 6.70 -16.72
N PHE A 114 -11.92 5.73 -17.22
CA PHE A 114 -11.44 5.76 -18.61
C PHE A 114 -12.56 5.63 -19.64
N GLY A 115 -13.64 4.91 -19.31
CA GLY A 115 -14.83 4.85 -20.15
C GLY A 115 -15.49 6.22 -20.37
N VAL A 116 -15.40 7.12 -19.39
CA VAL A 116 -15.96 8.48 -19.47
C VAL A 116 -14.92 9.52 -19.90
N VAL A 117 -13.67 9.38 -19.45
CA VAL A 117 -12.55 10.30 -19.73
C VAL A 117 -11.34 9.53 -20.26
N PRO A 118 -11.34 9.15 -21.55
CA PRO A 118 -10.27 8.32 -22.13
C PRO A 118 -8.86 8.94 -22.03
N ASN A 119 -8.77 10.26 -21.96
CA ASN A 119 -7.51 11.01 -21.88
C ASN A 119 -7.10 11.34 -20.45
N ALA A 120 -7.76 10.81 -19.43
CA ALA A 120 -7.33 10.97 -18.05
C ALA A 120 -5.92 10.43 -17.85
N LYS A 121 -5.12 11.14 -17.04
CA LYS A 121 -3.82 10.63 -16.59
C LYS A 121 -3.97 9.96 -15.25
N VAL A 122 -3.04 9.07 -14.90
CA VAL A 122 -3.06 8.30 -13.65
C VAL A 122 -1.80 8.56 -12.85
N LEU A 123 -1.96 8.85 -11.56
CA LEU A 123 -0.90 8.82 -10.58
C LEU A 123 -1.15 7.63 -9.64
N PRO A 124 -0.43 6.51 -9.82
CA PRO A 124 -0.52 5.39 -8.89
C PRO A 124 0.13 5.78 -7.57
N VAL A 125 -0.56 5.51 -6.47
CA VAL A 125 -0.04 5.75 -5.13
C VAL A 125 0.32 4.42 -4.48
N LEU A 126 1.62 4.26 -4.25
CA LEU A 126 2.22 3.07 -3.67
C LEU A 126 2.75 3.42 -2.28
N ARG A 127 2.37 2.66 -1.29
CA ARG A 127 2.92 2.80 0.05
C ARG A 127 4.36 2.29 0.07
N ARG A 128 5.22 2.92 0.82
CA ARG A 128 6.66 2.68 0.95
C ARG A 128 7.50 3.30 -0.17
N GLY A 129 8.72 3.67 0.20
CA GLY A 129 9.70 4.22 -0.73
C GLY A 129 10.23 3.16 -1.69
N ASN A 130 10.57 3.58 -2.89
CA ASN A 130 11.22 2.78 -3.92
C ASN A 130 10.43 1.56 -4.48
N VAL A 131 9.16 1.37 -4.13
CA VAL A 131 8.35 0.25 -4.68
C VAL A 131 8.34 0.30 -6.20
N ARG A 132 8.18 1.50 -6.78
CA ARG A 132 8.18 1.65 -8.23
C ARG A 132 9.52 1.29 -8.86
N GLY A 133 10.63 1.65 -8.23
CA GLY A 133 11.96 1.26 -8.68
C GLY A 133 12.19 -0.25 -8.60
N ALA A 134 11.74 -0.87 -7.52
CA ALA A 134 11.81 -2.32 -7.35
C ALA A 134 11.00 -3.07 -8.41
N VAL A 135 9.76 -2.62 -8.68
CA VAL A 135 8.90 -3.18 -9.73
C VAL A 135 9.56 -3.03 -11.10
N ALA A 136 10.07 -1.84 -11.44
CA ALA A 136 10.75 -1.60 -12.72
C ALA A 136 12.04 -2.43 -12.86
N ALA A 137 12.74 -2.70 -11.75
CA ALA A 137 13.92 -3.56 -11.73
C ALA A 137 13.60 -5.06 -11.81
N GLY A 138 12.32 -5.44 -11.94
CA GLY A 138 11.90 -6.83 -12.14
C GLY A 138 11.53 -7.58 -10.85
N LEU A 139 11.44 -6.91 -9.69
CA LEU A 139 10.95 -7.52 -8.46
C LEU A 139 9.40 -7.61 -8.48
N THR A 140 8.88 -8.34 -9.43
CA THR A 140 7.46 -8.58 -9.65
C THR A 140 7.21 -10.05 -9.97
N PRO A 141 6.01 -10.57 -9.69
CA PRO A 141 5.61 -11.89 -10.12
C PRO A 141 5.77 -12.05 -11.64
N GLN A 142 6.29 -13.18 -12.07
CA GLN A 142 6.44 -13.53 -13.49
C GLN A 142 5.21 -14.33 -13.94
N ASN A 143 4.58 -13.94 -15.06
CA ASN A 143 3.44 -14.67 -15.63
C ASN A 143 2.28 -14.88 -14.65
N ASN A 144 1.98 -13.91 -13.80
CA ASN A 144 0.95 -13.98 -12.75
C ASN A 144 1.17 -15.12 -11.72
N SER A 145 2.40 -15.53 -11.50
CA SER A 145 2.77 -16.50 -10.47
C SER A 145 4.07 -16.09 -9.78
N GLY A 146 4.27 -16.59 -8.57
CA GLY A 146 5.46 -16.28 -7.77
C GLY A 146 5.36 -14.98 -6.99
N ASP A 147 4.17 -14.55 -6.63
CA ASP A 147 4.00 -13.50 -5.65
C ASP A 147 4.38 -13.96 -4.23
N ALA A 148 4.33 -13.05 -3.27
CA ALA A 148 4.70 -13.36 -1.89
C ALA A 148 3.84 -14.50 -1.28
N ILE A 149 2.57 -14.59 -1.64
CA ILE A 149 1.66 -15.62 -1.15
C ILE A 149 1.98 -16.96 -1.80
N ASP A 150 2.28 -16.98 -3.10
CA ASP A 150 2.71 -18.19 -3.82
C ASP A 150 4.03 -18.74 -3.23
N ILE A 151 4.99 -17.84 -2.94
CA ILE A 151 6.27 -18.22 -2.32
C ILE A 151 6.03 -18.82 -0.93
N LEU A 152 5.18 -18.18 -0.10
CA LEU A 152 4.87 -18.68 1.24
C LEU A 152 4.12 -20.03 1.20
N ASN A 153 3.18 -20.20 0.28
CA ASN A 153 2.51 -21.50 0.07
C ASN A 153 3.48 -22.59 -0.36
N ALA A 154 4.40 -22.29 -1.28
CA ALA A 154 5.42 -23.24 -1.72
C ALA A 154 6.39 -23.58 -0.58
N ALA A 155 6.78 -22.60 0.23
CA ALA A 155 7.62 -22.82 1.42
C ALA A 155 6.90 -23.68 2.46
N ALA A 156 5.64 -23.38 2.79
CA ALA A 156 4.83 -24.17 3.72
C ALA A 156 4.59 -25.61 3.23
N ALA A 157 4.60 -25.84 1.91
CA ALA A 157 4.50 -27.16 1.29
C ALA A 157 5.86 -27.89 1.18
N GLY A 158 6.96 -27.32 1.71
CA GLY A 158 8.30 -27.90 1.67
C GLY A 158 8.96 -27.92 0.28
N LYS A 159 8.47 -27.09 -0.65
CA LYS A 159 9.01 -27.00 -2.02
C LYS A 159 10.18 -26.02 -2.13
N ILE A 160 10.42 -25.22 -1.09
CA ILE A 160 11.52 -24.23 -1.02
C ILE A 160 12.47 -24.67 0.09
N GLU A 161 13.72 -24.93 -0.26
CA GLU A 161 14.75 -25.32 0.70
C GLU A 161 15.40 -24.10 1.38
N CYS A 162 15.60 -23.01 0.63
CA CYS A 162 16.20 -21.77 1.13
C CYS A 162 15.28 -20.58 0.82
N LEU A 163 14.90 -19.83 1.84
CA LEU A 163 14.11 -18.60 1.73
C LEU A 163 14.95 -17.41 2.17
N ILE A 164 15.04 -16.40 1.32
CA ILE A 164 15.73 -15.14 1.63
C ILE A 164 14.68 -14.05 1.85
N LEU A 165 14.66 -13.46 3.03
CA LEU A 165 13.88 -12.26 3.35
C LEU A 165 14.74 -11.01 3.12
N LEU A 166 14.41 -10.21 2.13
CA LEU A 166 15.11 -8.97 1.80
C LEU A 166 14.29 -7.76 2.30
N GLY A 167 14.63 -7.26 3.49
CA GLY A 167 13.94 -6.14 4.12
C GLY A 167 12.43 -6.40 4.30
N ALA A 168 12.05 -7.65 4.58
CA ALA A 168 10.66 -8.08 4.62
C ALA A 168 10.29 -8.67 5.99
N ASP A 169 9.13 -8.27 6.50
CA ASP A 169 8.53 -8.83 7.72
C ASP A 169 7.14 -9.43 7.41
N PRO A 170 7.08 -10.60 6.74
CA PRO A 170 5.80 -11.21 6.39
C PRO A 170 4.92 -11.53 7.60
N MET A 171 5.49 -11.78 8.77
CA MET A 171 4.73 -11.95 10.02
C MET A 171 3.91 -10.71 10.40
N SER A 172 4.30 -9.53 9.98
CA SER A 172 3.56 -8.27 10.22
C SER A 172 2.75 -7.82 9.02
N ASP A 173 3.15 -8.17 7.80
CA ASP A 173 2.57 -7.63 6.57
C ASP A 173 1.49 -8.54 5.94
N VAL A 174 1.56 -9.87 6.16
CA VAL A 174 0.65 -10.85 5.54
C VAL A 174 -0.54 -11.13 6.46
N ALA A 175 -1.73 -11.18 5.89
CA ALA A 175 -2.97 -11.42 6.63
C ALA A 175 -3.02 -12.81 7.27
N ASP A 176 -2.59 -13.87 6.55
CA ASP A 176 -2.51 -15.23 7.10
C ASP A 176 -1.19 -15.47 7.85
N ALA A 177 -1.18 -15.06 9.12
CA ALA A 177 -0.03 -15.29 9.99
C ALA A 177 0.28 -16.79 10.18
N GLY A 178 -0.73 -17.66 10.12
CA GLY A 178 -0.56 -19.13 10.21
C GLY A 178 0.19 -19.68 8.99
N LEU A 179 -0.12 -19.22 7.79
CA LEU A 179 0.63 -19.57 6.58
C LEU A 179 2.10 -19.14 6.73
N VAL A 180 2.34 -17.90 7.17
CA VAL A 180 3.71 -17.38 7.34
C VAL A 180 4.49 -18.23 8.36
N GLN A 181 3.89 -18.54 9.51
CA GLN A 181 4.53 -19.39 10.53
C GLN A 181 4.91 -20.75 9.96
N ARG A 182 3.99 -21.41 9.25
CA ARG A 182 4.28 -22.70 8.62
C ARG A 182 5.39 -22.59 7.58
N ALA A 183 5.35 -21.56 6.74
CA ALA A 183 6.36 -21.33 5.72
C ALA A 183 7.76 -21.15 6.32
N LEU A 184 7.89 -20.26 7.31
CA LEU A 184 9.18 -19.99 7.96
C LEU A 184 9.72 -21.19 8.77
N ALA A 185 8.83 -22.01 9.33
CA ALA A 185 9.23 -23.22 10.07
C ALA A 185 9.63 -24.41 9.16
N GLN A 186 9.13 -24.43 7.92
CA GLN A 186 9.32 -25.58 7.01
C GLN A 186 10.57 -25.47 6.15
N VAL A 187 11.06 -24.24 5.87
CA VAL A 187 12.29 -24.06 5.08
C VAL A 187 13.50 -24.55 5.85
N LYS A 188 14.44 -25.19 5.14
CA LYS A 188 15.68 -25.71 5.77
C LYS A 188 16.66 -24.58 6.13
N ASN A 189 16.69 -23.54 5.32
CA ASN A 189 17.58 -22.39 5.52
C ASN A 189 16.77 -21.10 5.38
N LEU A 190 16.70 -20.34 6.45
CA LEU A 190 16.11 -19.01 6.46
C LEU A 190 17.20 -17.97 6.58
N ILE A 191 17.36 -17.16 5.55
CA ILE A 191 18.33 -16.06 5.51
C ILE A 191 17.57 -14.74 5.53
N SER A 192 17.97 -13.81 6.38
CA SER A 192 17.40 -12.45 6.41
C SER A 192 18.48 -11.42 6.13
N ILE A 193 18.18 -10.50 5.23
CA ILE A 193 18.97 -9.29 4.97
C ILE A 193 18.09 -8.12 5.43
N ASP A 194 18.34 -7.59 6.63
CA ASP A 194 17.46 -6.59 7.22
C ASP A 194 18.21 -5.61 8.12
N THR A 195 17.62 -4.44 8.32
CA THR A 195 18.12 -3.40 9.24
C THR A 195 17.77 -3.71 10.69
N PHE A 196 16.71 -4.50 10.93
CA PHE A 196 16.20 -4.82 12.26
C PHE A 196 15.96 -6.33 12.41
N VAL A 197 16.10 -6.81 13.65
CA VAL A 197 15.55 -8.11 14.02
C VAL A 197 14.06 -7.93 14.32
N ASN A 198 13.21 -8.66 13.62
CA ASN A 198 11.75 -8.59 13.68
C ASN A 198 11.11 -9.97 13.95
N SER A 199 9.79 -10.06 13.91
CA SER A 199 9.05 -11.30 14.19
C SER A 199 9.30 -12.40 13.16
N SER A 200 9.63 -12.04 11.92
CA SER A 200 9.87 -13.00 10.83
C SER A 200 11.29 -13.55 10.83
N ASN A 201 12.28 -12.78 11.27
CA ASN A 201 13.69 -13.15 11.12
C ASN A 201 14.41 -13.49 12.43
N ARG A 202 13.74 -13.38 13.60
CA ARG A 202 14.37 -13.70 14.90
C ARG A 202 14.90 -15.13 15.01
N ASN A 203 14.33 -16.04 14.26
CA ASN A 203 14.70 -17.46 14.22
C ASN A 203 15.39 -17.81 12.88
N ALA A 204 15.86 -16.83 12.11
CA ALA A 204 16.59 -17.09 10.88
C ALA A 204 17.94 -17.74 11.20
N ASP A 205 18.37 -18.68 10.34
CA ASP A 205 19.68 -19.34 10.46
C ASP A 205 20.81 -18.35 10.24
N ILE A 206 20.60 -17.36 9.36
CA ILE A 206 21.57 -16.31 9.06
C ILE A 206 20.83 -14.97 8.99
N VAL A 207 21.33 -13.99 9.74
CA VAL A 207 20.91 -12.59 9.64
C VAL A 207 22.09 -11.74 9.18
N LEU A 208 21.97 -11.15 7.99
CA LEU A 208 22.97 -10.25 7.41
C LEU A 208 22.52 -8.80 7.64
N PRO A 209 23.28 -7.99 8.42
CA PRO A 209 22.84 -6.67 8.80
C PRO A 209 22.92 -5.70 7.62
N ALA A 210 21.75 -5.18 7.18
CA ALA A 210 21.65 -4.19 6.12
C ALA A 210 21.77 -2.76 6.67
N ALA A 211 22.46 -1.90 5.93
CA ALA A 211 22.57 -0.48 6.24
C ALA A 211 21.21 0.21 6.11
N ALA A 212 20.91 1.11 7.05
CA ALA A 212 19.68 1.92 7.03
C ALA A 212 19.71 2.95 5.89
N TYR A 213 18.55 3.58 5.64
CA TYR A 213 18.38 4.54 4.54
C TYR A 213 19.42 5.68 4.53
N GLY A 214 19.77 6.24 5.70
CA GLY A 214 20.77 7.31 5.83
C GLY A 214 22.22 6.82 5.88
N GLU A 215 22.46 5.51 5.88
CA GLU A 215 23.75 4.87 6.05
C GLU A 215 24.35 4.35 4.72
N LYS A 216 23.68 4.57 3.60
CA LYS A 216 24.09 4.06 2.29
C LYS A 216 23.93 5.07 1.18
N ASN A 217 24.71 4.90 0.11
CA ASN A 217 24.54 5.60 -1.17
C ASN A 217 23.73 4.72 -2.13
N GLY A 218 23.02 5.35 -3.07
CA GLY A 218 22.25 4.68 -4.09
C GLY A 218 21.26 5.61 -4.77
N THR A 219 20.21 5.03 -5.32
CA THR A 219 19.09 5.77 -5.90
C THR A 219 17.78 5.28 -5.33
N THR A 220 16.77 6.14 -5.37
CA THR A 220 15.39 5.79 -5.05
C THR A 220 14.46 6.31 -6.14
N THR A 221 13.42 5.55 -6.43
CA THR A 221 12.41 5.94 -7.40
C THR A 221 11.09 6.23 -6.68
N ASN A 222 10.60 7.46 -6.82
CA ASN A 222 9.35 7.86 -6.19
C ASN A 222 8.12 7.32 -6.96
N LEU A 223 6.92 7.63 -6.45
CA LEU A 223 5.64 7.14 -7.02
C LEU A 223 5.34 7.65 -8.45
N GLU A 224 5.92 8.78 -8.88
CA GLU A 224 5.78 9.28 -10.26
C GLU A 224 6.84 8.71 -11.22
N GLY A 225 7.75 7.86 -10.72
CA GLY A 225 8.85 7.30 -11.51
C GLY A 225 10.08 8.22 -11.59
N ARG A 226 10.25 9.12 -10.64
CA ARG A 226 11.41 9.99 -10.57
C ARG A 226 12.52 9.33 -9.79
N VAL A 227 13.65 9.11 -10.43
CA VAL A 227 14.89 8.54 -9.86
C VAL A 227 15.71 9.67 -9.28
N SER A 228 16.03 9.60 -8.01
CA SER A 228 16.87 10.58 -7.32
C SER A 228 17.92 9.90 -6.43
N ASN A 229 19.02 10.60 -6.18
CA ASN A 229 20.12 10.08 -5.37
C ASN A 229 19.74 9.98 -3.90
N VAL A 230 20.13 8.87 -3.30
CA VAL A 230 20.26 8.70 -1.86
C VAL A 230 21.73 8.85 -1.51
N VAL A 231 22.04 9.80 -0.63
CA VAL A 231 23.39 10.09 -0.21
C VAL A 231 23.56 9.73 1.26
N GLN A 232 24.58 8.95 1.56
CA GLN A 232 24.94 8.59 2.93
C GLN A 232 25.15 9.85 3.79
N LYS A 233 24.56 9.89 4.97
CA LYS A 233 24.63 10.99 5.93
C LYS A 233 25.28 10.59 7.25
N ILE A 234 25.21 9.32 7.58
CA ILE A 234 25.76 8.74 8.81
C ILE A 234 26.52 7.46 8.48
N THR A 235 27.47 7.12 9.33
CA THR A 235 28.25 5.88 9.19
C THR A 235 27.37 4.68 9.57
N PRO A 236 27.39 3.59 8.78
CA PRO A 236 26.75 2.34 9.16
C PRO A 236 27.22 1.83 10.51
N ARG A 237 26.34 1.24 11.29
CA ARG A 237 26.66 0.69 12.61
C ARG A 237 27.22 -0.72 12.51
N GLY A 238 28.26 -1.00 13.28
CA GLY A 238 28.85 -2.34 13.38
C GLY A 238 29.30 -2.87 12.03
N THR A 239 28.80 -4.03 11.64
CA THR A 239 29.13 -4.70 10.37
C THR A 239 28.06 -4.50 9.30
N SER A 240 27.08 -3.60 9.51
CA SER A 240 26.04 -3.36 8.52
C SER A 240 26.59 -2.76 7.22
N ARG A 241 26.02 -3.20 6.09
CA ARG A 241 26.45 -2.84 4.74
C ARG A 241 25.27 -2.55 3.83
N PRO A 242 25.44 -1.75 2.77
CA PRO A 242 24.43 -1.63 1.73
C PRO A 242 24.00 -2.99 1.16
N ASP A 243 22.72 -3.17 0.90
CA ASP A 243 22.15 -4.45 0.44
C ASP A 243 22.84 -4.99 -0.82
N TRP A 244 23.25 -4.09 -1.74
CA TRP A 244 23.95 -4.49 -2.96
C TRP A 244 25.35 -5.09 -2.68
N MET A 245 26.06 -4.60 -1.67
CA MET A 245 27.36 -5.17 -1.26
C MET A 245 27.15 -6.58 -0.67
N ILE A 246 26.13 -6.75 0.18
CA ILE A 246 25.78 -8.06 0.73
C ILE A 246 25.44 -9.03 -0.40
N ALA A 247 24.64 -8.59 -1.39
CA ALA A 247 24.28 -9.41 -2.55
C ALA A 247 25.50 -9.81 -3.38
N THR A 248 26.45 -8.88 -3.61
CA THR A 248 27.70 -9.15 -4.33
C THR A 248 28.58 -10.15 -3.59
N GLU A 249 28.81 -9.93 -2.29
CA GLU A 249 29.61 -10.84 -1.49
C GLU A 249 28.99 -12.25 -1.40
N LEU A 250 27.66 -12.32 -1.26
CA LEU A 250 26.93 -13.57 -1.26
C LEU A 250 27.06 -14.31 -2.61
N SER A 251 26.97 -13.59 -3.73
CA SER A 251 27.12 -14.19 -5.06
C SER A 251 28.52 -14.76 -5.28
N ILE A 252 29.56 -14.05 -4.84
CA ILE A 252 30.95 -14.52 -4.90
C ILE A 252 31.13 -15.77 -4.05
N ALA A 253 30.58 -15.79 -2.83
CA ALA A 253 30.62 -16.96 -1.95
C ALA A 253 29.93 -18.19 -2.54
N LEU A 254 28.89 -17.96 -3.37
CA LEU A 254 28.20 -19.02 -4.13
C LEU A 254 28.87 -19.37 -5.45
N GLY A 255 30.06 -18.81 -5.75
CA GLY A 255 30.82 -19.08 -6.96
C GLY A 255 30.34 -18.36 -8.22
N VAL A 256 29.53 -17.34 -8.07
CA VAL A 256 28.99 -16.52 -9.19
C VAL A 256 29.43 -15.08 -9.04
N ASP A 257 30.24 -14.59 -9.98
CA ASP A 257 30.56 -13.17 -10.04
C ASP A 257 29.49 -12.41 -10.86
N ILE A 258 28.77 -11.52 -10.19
CA ILE A 258 27.77 -10.68 -10.85
C ILE A 258 28.37 -9.43 -11.49
N GLY A 259 29.69 -9.24 -11.46
CA GLY A 259 30.39 -8.14 -12.13
C GLY A 259 30.03 -6.76 -11.55
N VAL A 260 29.84 -6.67 -10.23
CA VAL A 260 29.55 -5.41 -9.52
C VAL A 260 30.55 -5.24 -8.40
N SER A 261 31.47 -4.29 -8.54
CA SER A 261 32.49 -3.98 -7.53
C SER A 261 32.30 -2.58 -6.92
N SER A 262 31.52 -1.75 -7.58
CA SER A 262 31.26 -0.36 -7.19
C SER A 262 29.81 0.02 -7.41
N LEU A 263 29.40 1.16 -6.84
CA LEU A 263 28.10 1.75 -7.09
C LEU A 263 27.94 2.18 -8.57
N GLU A 264 29.05 2.54 -9.20
CA GLU A 264 29.07 2.89 -10.62
C GLU A 264 28.78 1.67 -11.50
N ASP A 265 29.43 0.53 -11.24
CA ASP A 265 29.16 -0.74 -11.93
C ASP A 265 27.69 -1.15 -11.75
N LEU A 266 27.17 -1.03 -10.53
CA LEU A 266 25.77 -1.31 -10.22
C LEU A 266 24.82 -0.45 -11.06
N ASN A 267 25.06 0.86 -11.14
CA ASN A 267 24.24 1.77 -11.92
C ASN A 267 24.33 1.48 -13.43
N GLN A 268 25.53 1.23 -13.95
CA GLN A 268 25.71 0.85 -15.36
C GLN A 268 24.96 -0.45 -15.68
N LYS A 269 25.02 -1.44 -14.80
CA LYS A 269 24.31 -2.70 -14.95
C LYS A 269 22.81 -2.52 -14.90
N LEU A 270 22.30 -1.72 -13.95
CA LEU A 270 20.87 -1.40 -13.86
C LEU A 270 20.37 -0.74 -15.14
N VAL A 271 21.06 0.29 -15.61
CA VAL A 271 20.71 1.04 -16.84
C VAL A 271 20.75 0.15 -18.09
N SER A 272 21.76 -0.71 -18.20
CA SER A 272 21.92 -1.62 -19.36
C SER A 272 20.89 -2.75 -19.36
N SER A 273 20.50 -3.22 -18.17
CA SER A 273 19.56 -4.35 -18.04
C SER A 273 18.10 -3.94 -18.00
N VAL A 274 17.81 -2.68 -17.59
CA VAL A 274 16.45 -2.17 -17.40
C VAL A 274 16.27 -0.86 -18.16
N PRO A 275 15.69 -0.89 -19.37
CA PRO A 275 15.57 0.30 -20.25
C PRO A 275 14.83 1.48 -19.57
N ALA A 276 13.94 1.23 -18.65
CA ALA A 276 13.23 2.27 -17.90
C ALA A 276 14.17 3.22 -17.16
N PHE A 277 15.36 2.76 -16.72
CA PHE A 277 16.38 3.56 -16.03
C PHE A 277 17.34 4.28 -16.96
N ALA A 278 17.24 4.15 -18.28
CA ALA A 278 18.15 4.81 -19.23
C ALA A 278 18.33 6.34 -18.98
N PRO A 279 17.28 7.12 -18.61
CA PRO A 279 17.47 8.54 -18.28
C PRO A 279 18.37 8.81 -17.06
N SER A 280 18.58 7.84 -16.18
CA SER A 280 19.45 7.95 -15.01
C SER A 280 20.90 7.49 -15.25
N ALA A 281 21.28 7.22 -16.49
CA ALA A 281 22.63 6.81 -16.87
C ALA A 281 23.70 7.84 -16.50
N ASP A 282 23.39 9.12 -16.64
CA ASP A 282 24.26 10.19 -16.12
C ASP A 282 23.98 10.42 -14.63
N ALA A 283 24.97 10.15 -13.80
CA ALA A 283 24.88 10.36 -12.35
C ALA A 283 24.46 11.80 -11.97
N LYS A 284 24.74 12.80 -12.82
CA LYS A 284 24.30 14.18 -12.61
C LYS A 284 22.79 14.34 -12.77
N SER A 285 22.15 13.55 -13.61
CA SER A 285 20.70 13.62 -13.87
C SER A 285 19.86 13.26 -12.64
N THR A 286 20.41 12.48 -11.71
CA THR A 286 19.75 12.05 -10.48
C THR A 286 19.96 12.99 -9.30
N HIS A 287 20.75 14.06 -9.46
CA HIS A 287 20.94 15.11 -8.45
C HIS A 287 19.75 16.09 -8.41
N GLY A 288 19.61 16.81 -7.31
CA GLY A 288 18.51 17.76 -7.10
C GLY A 288 17.15 17.08 -7.16
N ASP A 289 16.31 17.52 -8.08
CA ASP A 289 14.96 16.96 -8.24
C ASP A 289 14.94 15.55 -8.88
N GLY A 290 16.08 15.07 -9.39
CA GLY A 290 16.19 13.78 -10.05
C GLY A 290 15.59 13.77 -11.47
N VAL A 291 15.54 12.59 -12.10
CA VAL A 291 15.09 12.40 -13.49
C VAL A 291 13.94 11.40 -13.56
N LEU A 292 12.96 11.65 -14.43
CA LEU A 292 11.89 10.70 -14.68
C LEU A 292 12.40 9.51 -15.48
N MET A 293 12.03 8.31 -15.06
CA MET A 293 12.22 7.07 -15.83
C MET A 293 11.55 7.18 -17.20
N THR A 294 12.02 6.40 -18.16
CA THR A 294 11.28 6.19 -19.41
C THR A 294 9.91 5.62 -19.09
N ARG A 295 8.87 6.26 -19.60
CA ARG A 295 7.49 5.79 -19.39
C ARG A 295 7.28 4.49 -20.18
N GLU A 296 6.78 3.50 -19.49
CA GLU A 296 6.37 2.25 -20.13
C GLU A 296 5.16 2.47 -21.02
N THR A 297 4.95 1.53 -21.96
CA THR A 297 3.76 1.52 -22.80
C THR A 297 2.50 1.46 -21.93
N PRO A 298 1.44 2.20 -22.25
CA PRO A 298 0.20 2.15 -21.48
C PRO A 298 -0.32 0.72 -21.38
N VAL A 299 -0.58 0.27 -20.15
CA VAL A 299 -1.23 -1.03 -19.91
C VAL A 299 -2.73 -0.83 -20.12
N THR A 300 -3.34 -1.67 -20.91
CA THR A 300 -4.80 -1.71 -21.04
C THR A 300 -5.36 -2.40 -19.82
N ILE A 301 -6.17 -1.68 -19.03
CA ILE A 301 -6.90 -2.27 -17.91
C ILE A 301 -8.12 -2.97 -18.50
N SER A 302 -8.06 -4.29 -18.56
CA SER A 302 -9.20 -5.14 -18.91
C SER A 302 -9.67 -5.86 -17.66
N GLY A 303 -10.87 -5.59 -17.20
CA GLY A 303 -11.51 -6.32 -16.09
C GLY A 303 -12.93 -6.68 -16.48
N SER A 304 -13.31 -7.93 -16.33
CA SER A 304 -14.72 -8.29 -16.35
C SER A 304 -15.40 -7.72 -15.10
N PRO A 305 -16.58 -7.08 -15.21
CA PRO A 305 -17.26 -6.55 -14.05
C PRO A 305 -17.59 -7.70 -13.09
N THR A 306 -16.98 -7.69 -11.91
CA THR A 306 -17.38 -8.57 -10.81
C THR A 306 -18.65 -7.98 -10.21
N LYS A 307 -19.68 -8.80 -10.04
CA LYS A 307 -20.91 -8.34 -9.40
C LYS A 307 -20.63 -8.16 -7.91
N ALA A 308 -20.96 -6.99 -7.39
CA ALA A 308 -20.94 -6.76 -5.95
C ALA A 308 -21.84 -7.76 -5.25
N VAL A 309 -21.34 -8.36 -4.18
CA VAL A 309 -22.12 -9.27 -3.34
C VAL A 309 -22.94 -8.43 -2.36
N ASP A 310 -24.26 -8.66 -2.34
CA ASP A 310 -25.15 -7.98 -1.40
C ASP A 310 -24.82 -8.40 0.05
N ARG A 311 -24.71 -7.42 0.92
CA ARG A 311 -24.43 -7.64 2.35
C ARG A 311 -25.69 -8.16 3.06
N ASN A 312 -25.49 -9.10 3.98
CA ASN A 312 -26.54 -9.48 4.94
C ASN A 312 -26.89 -8.27 5.84
N ALA A 313 -28.17 -8.04 6.09
CA ALA A 313 -28.67 -6.91 6.88
C ALA A 313 -28.13 -6.86 8.34
N TYR A 314 -27.67 -7.98 8.88
CA TYR A 314 -27.12 -8.09 10.24
C TYR A 314 -25.61 -7.87 10.29
N ASN A 315 -24.93 -7.85 9.14
CA ASN A 315 -23.50 -7.71 9.04
C ASN A 315 -23.13 -6.25 8.71
N TYR A 316 -21.86 -5.93 8.98
CA TYR A 316 -21.23 -4.68 8.58
C TYR A 316 -20.18 -4.98 7.52
N ARG A 317 -20.15 -4.21 6.45
CA ARG A 317 -19.09 -4.29 5.46
C ARG A 317 -17.81 -3.74 6.06
N LEU A 318 -16.74 -4.57 6.09
CA LEU A 318 -15.49 -4.21 6.72
C LEU A 318 -14.63 -3.31 5.82
N ILE A 319 -14.11 -2.25 6.41
CA ILE A 319 -13.10 -1.38 5.83
C ILE A 319 -11.85 -1.52 6.69
N VAL A 320 -10.73 -1.94 6.11
CA VAL A 320 -9.44 -1.98 6.80
C VAL A 320 -8.46 -1.11 6.06
N SER A 321 -7.92 -0.12 6.74
CA SER A 321 -6.97 0.81 6.15
C SER A 321 -5.81 1.11 7.10
N ARG A 322 -4.70 1.55 6.55
CA ARG A 322 -3.53 1.92 7.32
C ARG A 322 -3.65 3.34 7.85
N THR A 323 -2.93 3.60 8.91
CA THR A 323 -2.76 4.93 9.50
C THR A 323 -1.30 5.34 9.44
N MET A 324 -1.00 6.61 9.67
CA MET A 324 0.35 7.14 9.59
C MET A 324 1.30 6.47 10.61
N TYR A 325 0.80 6.26 11.81
CA TYR A 325 1.55 5.63 12.89
C TYR A 325 0.90 4.30 13.26
N ASP A 326 1.54 3.23 12.83
CA ASP A 326 1.15 1.86 13.09
C ASP A 326 2.35 1.08 13.70
N THR A 327 2.17 -0.20 13.99
CA THR A 327 3.23 -1.06 14.52
C THR A 327 4.25 -1.50 13.46
N ALA A 328 4.42 -0.73 12.38
CA ALA A 328 5.49 -0.99 11.43
C ALA A 328 6.87 -0.87 12.08
N GLN A 329 7.82 -1.64 11.58
CA GLN A 329 9.15 -1.85 12.17
C GLN A 329 9.87 -0.56 12.56
N SER A 330 9.89 0.46 11.69
CA SER A 330 10.56 1.73 11.97
C SER A 330 9.87 2.56 13.06
N THR A 331 8.54 2.44 13.20
CA THR A 331 7.78 3.13 14.25
C THR A 331 8.03 2.48 15.61
N VAL A 332 7.95 1.14 15.67
CA VAL A 332 8.18 0.38 16.89
C VAL A 332 9.62 0.50 17.39
N ALA A 333 10.59 0.53 16.46
CA ALA A 333 11.99 0.69 16.79
C ALA A 333 12.38 2.13 17.17
N SER A 334 11.47 3.11 17.05
CA SER A 334 11.71 4.51 17.40
C SER A 334 11.15 4.86 18.77
N PRO A 335 11.98 5.14 19.79
CA PRO A 335 11.52 5.52 21.13
C PRO A 335 10.60 6.76 21.15
N SER A 336 10.76 7.66 20.17
CA SER A 336 9.95 8.88 20.05
C SER A 336 8.61 8.67 19.32
N LEU A 337 8.44 7.57 18.60
CA LEU A 337 7.23 7.29 17.83
C LEU A 337 6.36 6.19 18.43
N VAL A 338 6.94 5.24 19.17
CA VAL A 338 6.19 4.10 19.72
C VAL A 338 5.02 4.54 20.60
N GLY A 339 5.17 5.63 21.34
CA GLY A 339 4.14 6.15 22.26
C GLY A 339 2.94 6.83 21.59
N ILE A 340 2.97 7.05 20.26
CA ILE A 340 1.85 7.67 19.50
C ILE A 340 1.05 6.67 18.70
N ILE A 341 1.41 5.37 18.76
CA ILE A 341 0.62 4.31 18.13
C ILE A 341 -0.66 4.12 18.94
N ASN A 342 -1.80 4.17 18.28
CA ASN A 342 -3.08 3.98 18.94
C ASN A 342 -3.36 2.50 19.21
N ASP A 343 -4.20 2.23 20.21
CA ASP A 343 -4.75 0.91 20.43
C ASP A 343 -5.78 0.54 19.37
N SER A 344 -5.86 -0.75 19.06
CA SER A 344 -6.84 -1.29 18.11
C SER A 344 -8.27 -1.02 18.61
N ALA A 345 -9.10 -0.49 17.72
CA ALA A 345 -10.53 -0.33 17.93
C ALA A 345 -11.27 -0.49 16.62
N ILE A 346 -12.51 -1.00 16.68
CA ILE A 346 -13.42 -0.99 15.54
C ILE A 346 -14.30 0.25 15.61
N TYR A 347 -14.42 0.96 14.50
CA TYR A 347 -15.17 2.20 14.40
C TYR A 347 -16.43 1.98 13.57
N VAL A 348 -17.57 2.45 14.07
CA VAL A 348 -18.86 2.41 13.39
C VAL A 348 -19.54 3.78 13.43
N HIS A 349 -20.52 3.98 12.56
CA HIS A 349 -21.34 5.21 12.61
C HIS A 349 -22.07 5.30 13.98
N PRO A 350 -22.23 6.50 14.59
CA PRO A 350 -22.90 6.65 15.89
C PRO A 350 -24.30 6.00 15.96
N LEU A 351 -25.09 6.09 14.89
CA LEU A 351 -26.41 5.43 14.82
C LEU A 351 -26.32 3.90 14.77
N ASP A 352 -25.24 3.36 14.24
CA ASP A 352 -24.99 1.91 14.25
C ASP A 352 -24.49 1.45 15.61
N LEU A 353 -23.67 2.25 16.31
CA LEU A 353 -23.29 2.00 17.70
C LEU A 353 -24.55 1.91 18.59
N ALA A 354 -25.47 2.86 18.43
CA ALA A 354 -26.75 2.85 19.16
C ALA A 354 -27.61 1.60 18.83
N ARG A 355 -27.60 1.14 17.55
CA ARG A 355 -28.32 -0.08 17.12
C ARG A 355 -27.70 -1.35 17.73
N ILE A 356 -26.37 -1.41 17.86
CA ILE A 356 -25.68 -2.53 18.51
C ILE A 356 -26.01 -2.56 20.02
N GLY A 357 -26.34 -1.42 20.62
CA GLY A 357 -26.77 -1.30 22.00
C GLY A 357 -25.64 -1.37 23.01
N VAL A 358 -24.44 -0.88 22.68
CA VAL A 358 -23.27 -0.81 23.55
C VAL A 358 -22.78 0.62 23.72
N VAL A 359 -22.05 0.87 24.79
CA VAL A 359 -21.41 2.15 25.08
C VAL A 359 -20.06 2.20 24.36
N GLU A 360 -19.67 3.37 23.91
CA GLU A 360 -18.34 3.60 23.33
C GLU A 360 -17.23 3.17 24.29
N GLY A 361 -16.20 2.50 23.75
CA GLY A 361 -15.10 1.92 24.52
C GLY A 361 -15.36 0.52 25.07
N THR A 362 -16.60 0.00 24.98
CA THR A 362 -16.92 -1.38 25.37
C THR A 362 -16.26 -2.37 24.41
N ASN A 363 -15.79 -3.50 24.95
CA ASN A 363 -15.32 -4.60 24.11
C ASN A 363 -16.50 -5.33 23.48
N VAL A 364 -16.40 -5.57 22.18
CA VAL A 364 -17.35 -6.33 21.38
C VAL A 364 -16.65 -7.51 20.72
N ARG A 365 -17.42 -8.54 20.38
CA ARG A 365 -16.95 -9.62 19.51
C ARG A 365 -17.21 -9.25 18.07
N VAL A 366 -16.16 -9.25 17.27
CA VAL A 366 -16.21 -9.03 15.82
C VAL A 366 -15.89 -10.35 15.15
N GLY A 367 -16.86 -10.91 14.44
CA GLY A 367 -16.74 -12.21 13.76
C GLY A 367 -16.77 -12.05 12.25
N ALA A 368 -15.86 -12.75 11.55
CA ALA A 368 -15.89 -13.04 10.13
C ALA A 368 -15.82 -14.56 9.95
N GLU A 369 -16.06 -15.08 8.77
CA GLU A 369 -16.12 -16.52 8.45
C GLU A 369 -15.16 -17.41 9.26
N GLY A 370 -15.70 -18.04 10.31
CA GLY A 370 -14.95 -19.01 11.13
C GLY A 370 -13.95 -18.43 12.15
N THR A 371 -13.80 -17.12 12.20
CA THR A 371 -12.88 -16.44 13.13
C THR A 371 -13.56 -15.29 13.86
N ASN A 372 -13.05 -14.92 15.02
CA ASN A 372 -13.51 -13.74 15.75
C ASN A 372 -12.38 -13.10 16.54
N VAL A 373 -12.52 -11.81 16.79
CA VAL A 373 -11.64 -11.04 17.68
C VAL A 373 -12.50 -10.27 18.68
N VAL A 374 -11.91 -10.01 19.85
CA VAL A 374 -12.51 -9.14 20.90
C VAL A 374 -11.79 -7.82 20.87
N ILE A 375 -12.52 -6.73 20.64
CA ILE A 375 -11.93 -5.41 20.40
C ILE A 375 -12.85 -4.30 20.90
N ALA A 376 -12.29 -3.18 21.33
CA ALA A 376 -13.07 -2.01 21.72
C ALA A 376 -13.81 -1.41 20.52
N ILE A 377 -15.08 -1.00 20.73
CA ILE A 377 -15.88 -0.31 19.71
C ILE A 377 -15.92 1.18 19.98
N ARG A 378 -15.82 2.00 18.91
CA ARG A 378 -15.90 3.45 19.00
C ARG A 378 -16.83 4.03 17.92
N ALA A 379 -17.40 5.19 18.22
CA ALA A 379 -18.19 5.95 17.26
C ALA A 379 -17.29 6.83 16.36
N HIS A 380 -17.60 6.91 15.08
CA HIS A 380 -16.93 7.83 14.16
C HIS A 380 -17.88 8.31 13.06
N ASN A 381 -18.10 9.63 12.96
CA ASN A 381 -19.05 10.23 12.02
C ASN A 381 -18.67 10.02 10.56
N GLY A 382 -17.37 9.90 10.26
CA GLY A 382 -16.88 9.67 8.89
C GLY A 382 -16.95 8.21 8.45
N VAL A 383 -17.43 7.28 9.29
CA VAL A 383 -17.71 5.89 8.88
C VAL A 383 -19.16 5.82 8.42
N HIS A 384 -19.40 5.31 7.23
CA HIS A 384 -20.76 5.24 6.66
C HIS A 384 -21.60 4.18 7.36
N ARG A 385 -22.91 4.36 7.38
CA ARG A 385 -23.86 3.41 7.98
C ARG A 385 -23.78 2.04 7.30
N GLY A 386 -23.81 0.99 8.11
CA GLY A 386 -23.69 -0.39 7.63
C GLY A 386 -22.26 -0.82 7.29
N THR A 387 -21.29 0.07 7.50
CA THR A 387 -19.85 -0.27 7.39
C THR A 387 -19.19 -0.22 8.77
N ALA A 388 -18.06 -0.89 8.90
CA ALA A 388 -17.21 -0.84 10.09
C ALA A 388 -15.78 -0.62 9.66
N TRP A 389 -15.10 0.36 10.25
CA TRP A 389 -13.71 0.66 9.95
C TRP A 389 -12.78 0.14 11.04
N LEU A 390 -11.69 -0.48 10.63
CA LEU A 390 -10.69 -1.07 11.50
C LEU A 390 -9.29 -0.67 11.02
N PRO A 391 -8.55 0.12 11.81
CA PRO A 391 -7.17 0.44 11.49
C PRO A 391 -6.29 -0.80 11.50
N PHE A 392 -5.43 -0.93 10.50
CA PHE A 392 -4.48 -2.02 10.38
C PHE A 392 -3.23 -1.78 11.22
N ASN A 393 -2.69 -2.82 11.84
CA ASN A 393 -1.43 -2.79 12.62
C ASN A 393 -1.42 -1.78 13.78
N HIS A 394 -2.52 -1.64 14.50
CA HIS A 394 -2.53 -0.97 15.81
C HIS A 394 -2.14 -1.92 16.94
N THR A 395 -1.79 -1.36 18.11
CA THR A 395 -1.44 -2.16 19.30
C THR A 395 -2.65 -2.88 19.88
N GLY A 396 -2.41 -3.97 20.59
CA GLY A 396 -3.41 -4.71 21.36
C GLY A 396 -4.00 -5.91 20.63
N VAL A 397 -4.85 -5.73 19.64
CA VAL A 397 -5.55 -6.83 18.96
C VAL A 397 -5.04 -7.04 17.55
N ASP A 398 -4.65 -8.27 17.24
CA ASP A 398 -4.34 -8.66 15.86
C ASP A 398 -5.63 -8.83 15.05
N VAL A 399 -5.81 -7.98 14.08
CA VAL A 399 -7.01 -7.94 13.23
C VAL A 399 -6.86 -8.74 11.93
N ARG A 400 -5.67 -9.24 11.64
CA ARG A 400 -5.36 -10.01 10.42
C ARG A 400 -6.22 -11.25 10.25
N PRO A 401 -6.61 -11.99 11.31
CA PRO A 401 -7.52 -13.12 11.14
C PRO A 401 -8.86 -12.77 10.46
N LEU A 402 -9.33 -11.51 10.59
CA LEU A 402 -10.52 -11.02 9.90
C LEU A 402 -10.28 -10.75 8.41
N LEU A 403 -9.03 -10.70 7.96
CA LEU A 403 -8.63 -10.44 6.56
C LEU A 403 -8.36 -11.72 5.77
N ASN A 404 -8.45 -12.88 6.40
CA ASN A 404 -8.28 -14.16 5.70
C ASN A 404 -9.56 -14.45 4.88
N ILE A 405 -9.57 -13.92 3.66
CA ILE A 405 -10.77 -13.81 2.84
C ILE A 405 -10.78 -14.91 1.80
N ALA A 406 -11.84 -15.73 1.85
CA ALA A 406 -12.22 -16.60 0.75
C ALA A 406 -13.02 -15.86 -0.35
N GLY A 407 -13.43 -14.60 -0.08
CA GLY A 407 -14.28 -13.80 -0.96
C GLY A 407 -13.67 -12.43 -1.34
N ASP A 408 -14.35 -11.74 -2.25
CA ASP A 408 -13.90 -10.45 -2.80
C ASP A 408 -14.05 -9.27 -1.82
N VAL A 409 -14.87 -9.41 -0.78
CA VAL A 409 -15.12 -8.42 0.28
C VAL A 409 -15.35 -9.12 1.62
N VAL A 410 -15.08 -8.45 2.73
CA VAL A 410 -15.32 -8.98 4.08
C VAL A 410 -16.56 -8.37 4.70
N ASP A 411 -17.46 -9.24 5.18
CA ASP A 411 -18.55 -8.87 6.06
C ASP A 411 -18.29 -9.36 7.48
N VAL A 412 -18.51 -8.49 8.47
CA VAL A 412 -18.33 -8.82 9.89
C VAL A 412 -19.62 -8.67 10.66
N ARG A 413 -19.81 -9.54 11.63
CA ARG A 413 -20.86 -9.43 12.64
C ARG A 413 -20.27 -8.84 13.92
N ILE A 414 -20.94 -7.83 14.46
CA ILE A 414 -20.52 -7.17 15.71
C ILE A 414 -21.55 -7.49 16.80
N GLU A 415 -21.09 -8.14 17.86
CA GLU A 415 -21.95 -8.61 18.95
C GLU A 415 -21.45 -8.09 20.30
N PRO A 416 -22.37 -7.64 21.18
CA PRO A 416 -22.04 -7.36 22.57
C PRO A 416 -21.48 -8.61 23.26
N ILE A 417 -20.49 -8.43 24.13
CA ILE A 417 -20.01 -9.48 25.01
C ILE A 417 -20.91 -9.45 26.27
N LYS A 418 -21.59 -10.56 26.53
CA LYS A 418 -22.42 -10.72 27.72
C LYS A 418 -21.55 -11.04 28.93
#